data_a29d24d01080d200de82b8ffd9015563
#
_entry.id   a29d24d01080d200de82b8ffd9015563
#
_cell.length_a   1.000
_cell.length_b   1.000
_cell.length_c   1.000
_cell.angle_alpha   90.00
_cell.angle_beta   90.00
_cell.angle_gamma   90.00
#
_symmetry.space_group_name_H-M   'P 1'
#
loop_
_entity.id
_entity.type
_entity.pdbx_description
1 polymer ?
#
loop_
_entity_poly.entity_id
_entity_poly.type
_entity_poly.pdbx_seq_one_letter_code
_entity_poly.pdbx_strand_id
1 'polypeptide(L)'
;MARELINVEAVDRSFGAVDVLKDINIKVNDGDRIGIVGHNGAGKTTLLNTISEQKQDTGDIEFAPGIRLAYLTQIRDLESASTIEEELGRKGRQFQELEDEIAAIEAQMVDPSFYEGDWEPVMERYTELQQTLASSGGGNVAGIAKGILERLGLDKHPMDMAVNNLSGGEQAKLALARQLVGLSGIDVIFLDEPTN
;
A
#
# COMPACT_ATOMS: atom_id res chain seq x y z
N MET A 1 4.01 13.63 -22.66
CA MET A 1 4.26 12.17 -22.68
C MET A 1 4.01 11.68 -21.26
N ALA A 2 3.35 10.55 -21.08
CA ALA A 2 3.18 9.96 -19.75
C ALA A 2 4.57 9.58 -19.20
N ARG A 3 4.77 9.76 -17.87
CA ARG A 3 6.02 9.38 -17.21
C ARG A 3 6.09 7.85 -17.15
N GLU A 4 7.18 7.25 -17.61
CA GLU A 4 7.42 5.83 -17.42
C GLU A 4 7.76 5.57 -15.94
N LEU A 5 7.07 4.62 -15.31
CA LEU A 5 7.21 4.29 -13.91
C LEU A 5 7.99 3.00 -13.72
N ILE A 6 7.72 1.99 -14.56
CA ILE A 6 8.41 0.69 -14.52
C ILE A 6 8.72 0.27 -15.95
N ASN A 7 9.96 -0.18 -16.17
CA ASN A 7 10.39 -0.83 -17.40
C ASN A 7 10.91 -2.24 -17.08
N VAL A 8 10.39 -3.23 -17.77
CA VAL A 8 10.76 -4.65 -17.64
C VAL A 8 11.21 -5.11 -19.01
N GLU A 9 12.45 -5.58 -19.13
CA GLU A 9 13.05 -5.99 -20.40
C GLU A 9 13.66 -7.40 -20.32
N ALA A 10 13.20 -8.28 -21.20
CA ALA A 10 13.69 -9.65 -21.39
C ALA A 10 13.82 -10.46 -20.07
N VAL A 11 12.85 -10.28 -19.16
CA VAL A 11 12.89 -10.89 -17.82
C VAL A 11 12.47 -12.34 -17.87
N ASP A 12 13.34 -13.20 -17.31
CA ASP A 12 13.07 -14.61 -17.07
C ASP A 12 13.00 -14.88 -15.56
N ARG A 13 12.21 -15.89 -15.19
CA ARG A 13 12.14 -16.42 -13.83
C ARG A 13 11.82 -17.90 -13.82
N SER A 14 12.68 -18.68 -13.15
CA SER A 14 12.57 -20.14 -13.04
C SER A 14 12.54 -20.60 -11.58
N PHE A 15 11.92 -21.71 -11.31
CA PHE A 15 11.97 -22.40 -10.03
C PHE A 15 12.47 -23.82 -10.24
N GLY A 16 13.73 -24.06 -9.93
CA GLY A 16 14.41 -25.32 -10.23
C GLY A 16 14.52 -25.54 -11.75
N ALA A 17 13.90 -26.60 -12.24
CA ALA A 17 13.89 -26.94 -13.68
C ALA A 17 12.67 -26.39 -14.44
N VAL A 18 11.84 -25.58 -13.80
CA VAL A 18 10.59 -25.07 -14.41
C VAL A 18 10.74 -23.57 -14.70
N ASP A 19 10.73 -23.21 -15.97
CA ASP A 19 10.64 -21.82 -16.41
C ASP A 19 9.21 -21.34 -16.23
N VAL A 20 9.01 -20.33 -15.37
CA VAL A 20 7.67 -19.78 -15.07
C VAL A 20 7.43 -18.49 -15.85
N LEU A 21 8.45 -17.65 -15.98
CA LEU A 21 8.40 -16.45 -16.81
C LEU A 21 9.52 -16.53 -17.84
N LYS A 22 9.24 -16.12 -19.07
CA LYS A 22 10.21 -16.15 -20.17
C LYS A 22 10.02 -14.95 -21.08
N ASP A 23 11.10 -14.22 -21.30
CA ASP A 23 11.18 -13.05 -22.18
C ASP A 23 10.05 -12.04 -21.91
N ILE A 24 9.83 -11.71 -20.65
CA ILE A 24 8.80 -10.76 -20.26
C ILE A 24 9.26 -9.34 -20.55
N ASN A 25 8.43 -8.62 -21.29
CA ASN A 25 8.66 -7.23 -21.65
C ASN A 25 7.40 -6.43 -21.33
N ILE A 26 7.48 -5.50 -20.35
CA ILE A 26 6.34 -4.68 -19.88
C ILE A 26 6.82 -3.26 -19.60
N LYS A 27 6.05 -2.27 -20.04
CA LYS A 27 6.21 -0.87 -19.65
C LYS A 27 4.97 -0.39 -18.92
N VAL A 28 5.18 0.25 -17.78
CA VAL A 28 4.11 0.84 -16.97
C VAL A 28 4.33 2.34 -16.92
N ASN A 29 3.35 3.10 -17.39
CA ASN A 29 3.37 4.55 -17.37
C ASN A 29 2.38 5.09 -16.33
N ASP A 30 2.56 6.33 -15.95
CA ASP A 30 1.62 7.03 -15.09
C ASP A 30 0.20 7.03 -15.68
N GLY A 31 -0.78 6.59 -14.86
CA GLY A 31 -2.17 6.45 -15.24
C GLY A 31 -2.54 5.14 -15.96
N ASP A 32 -1.57 4.25 -16.24
CA ASP A 32 -1.85 2.95 -16.87
C ASP A 32 -2.67 2.05 -15.91
N ARG A 33 -3.50 1.20 -16.53
CA ARG A 33 -4.25 0.15 -15.87
C ARG A 33 -4.04 -1.16 -16.62
N ILE A 34 -3.20 -2.02 -16.06
CA ILE A 34 -2.77 -3.26 -16.71
C ILE A 34 -3.46 -4.45 -16.05
N GLY A 35 -4.22 -5.22 -16.80
CA GLY A 35 -4.85 -6.47 -16.35
C GLY A 35 -4.03 -7.68 -16.81
N ILE A 36 -3.59 -8.52 -15.85
CA ILE A 36 -2.91 -9.78 -16.12
C ILE A 36 -3.93 -10.91 -16.09
N VAL A 37 -4.16 -11.55 -17.22
CA VAL A 37 -5.14 -12.62 -17.38
C VAL A 37 -4.45 -13.95 -17.69
N GLY A 38 -4.97 -15.06 -17.15
CA GLY A 38 -4.44 -16.39 -17.37
C GLY A 38 -5.09 -17.39 -16.40
N HIS A 39 -4.97 -18.69 -16.70
CA HIS A 39 -5.46 -19.76 -15.83
C HIS A 39 -4.69 -19.82 -14.50
N ASN A 40 -5.21 -20.56 -13.51
CA ASN A 40 -4.51 -20.76 -12.25
C ASN A 40 -3.20 -21.51 -12.49
N GLY A 41 -2.11 -21.03 -11.86
CA GLY A 41 -0.77 -21.57 -12.10
C GLY A 41 -0.04 -21.01 -13.34
N ALA A 42 -0.62 -20.06 -14.08
CA ALA A 42 0.04 -19.44 -15.25
C ALA A 42 1.19 -18.49 -14.91
N GLY A 43 1.52 -18.29 -13.63
CA GLY A 43 2.62 -17.41 -13.21
C GLY A 43 2.22 -15.96 -12.92
N LYS A 44 0.91 -15.62 -12.82
CA LYS A 44 0.45 -14.24 -12.55
C LYS A 44 1.07 -13.66 -11.27
N THR A 45 0.91 -14.35 -10.14
CA THR A 45 1.51 -13.99 -8.85
C THR A 45 3.03 -13.93 -8.93
N THR A 46 3.65 -14.89 -9.64
CA THR A 46 5.10 -14.90 -9.86
C THR A 46 5.56 -13.64 -10.60
N LEU A 47 4.83 -13.23 -11.64
CA LEU A 47 5.14 -12.02 -12.40
C LEU A 47 5.07 -10.77 -11.51
N LEU A 48 3.98 -10.62 -10.76
CA LEU A 48 3.81 -9.48 -9.85
C LEU A 48 4.91 -9.44 -8.78
N ASN A 49 5.23 -10.58 -8.16
CA ASN A 49 6.30 -10.67 -7.17
C ASN A 49 7.68 -10.41 -7.78
N THR A 50 7.96 -10.97 -8.96
CA THR A 50 9.25 -10.76 -9.64
C THR A 50 9.47 -9.28 -9.95
N ILE A 51 8.45 -8.58 -10.43
CA ILE A 51 8.56 -7.14 -10.71
C ILE A 51 8.68 -6.35 -9.41
N SER A 52 7.80 -6.56 -8.43
CA SER A 52 7.76 -5.76 -7.21
C SER A 52 8.99 -5.90 -6.33
N GLU A 53 9.63 -7.08 -6.33
CA GLU A 53 10.79 -7.40 -5.51
C GLU A 53 12.11 -7.40 -6.30
N GLN A 54 12.06 -7.15 -7.62
CA GLN A 54 13.20 -7.23 -8.55
C GLN A 54 13.99 -8.55 -8.42
N LYS A 55 13.24 -9.66 -8.39
CA LYS A 55 13.81 -11.02 -8.21
C LYS A 55 13.80 -11.85 -9.48
N GLN A 56 14.25 -11.28 -10.59
CA GLN A 56 14.45 -11.96 -11.87
C GLN A 56 15.74 -12.80 -11.88
N ASP A 57 15.78 -13.83 -12.73
CA ASP A 57 17.00 -14.61 -12.98
C ASP A 57 17.85 -13.98 -14.09
N THR A 58 17.19 -13.45 -15.13
CA THR A 58 17.81 -12.69 -16.22
C THR A 58 16.94 -11.51 -16.62
N GLY A 59 17.47 -10.60 -17.45
CA GLY A 59 16.79 -9.38 -17.87
C GLY A 59 16.88 -8.26 -16.86
N ASP A 60 16.23 -7.15 -17.15
CA ASP A 60 16.31 -5.93 -16.36
C ASP A 60 14.92 -5.45 -15.90
N ILE A 61 14.84 -4.97 -14.66
CA ILE A 61 13.67 -4.32 -14.08
C ILE A 61 14.11 -2.96 -13.55
N GLU A 62 13.66 -1.91 -14.18
CA GLU A 62 14.00 -0.53 -13.81
C GLU A 62 12.76 0.19 -13.26
N PHE A 63 12.94 0.86 -12.13
CA PHE A 63 11.93 1.73 -11.52
C PHE A 63 12.32 3.20 -11.66
N ALA A 64 11.34 4.04 -11.93
CA ALA A 64 11.56 5.48 -11.92
C ALA A 64 12.08 5.94 -10.54
N PRO A 65 13.03 6.89 -10.48
CA PRO A 65 13.57 7.38 -9.21
C PRO A 65 12.48 7.92 -8.29
N GLY A 66 12.53 7.47 -7.03
CA GLY A 66 11.61 7.91 -5.98
C GLY A 66 10.19 7.35 -6.09
N ILE A 67 9.95 6.35 -6.97
CA ILE A 67 8.65 5.68 -7.09
C ILE A 67 8.30 4.93 -5.80
N ARG A 68 7.04 5.03 -5.40
CA ARG A 68 6.50 4.30 -4.27
C ARG A 68 5.56 3.20 -4.76
N LEU A 69 5.85 1.98 -4.35
CA LEU A 69 5.11 0.79 -4.74
C LEU A 69 4.29 0.26 -3.57
N ALA A 70 3.12 -0.27 -3.86
CA ALA A 70 2.36 -1.07 -2.92
C ALA A 70 1.98 -2.41 -3.54
N TYR A 71 2.10 -3.48 -2.78
CA TYR A 71 1.65 -4.79 -3.16
C TYR A 71 0.50 -5.22 -2.26
N LEU A 72 -0.67 -5.44 -2.86
CA LEU A 72 -1.85 -5.94 -2.18
C LEU A 72 -2.04 -7.41 -2.53
N THR A 73 -1.69 -8.26 -1.58
CA THR A 73 -2.07 -9.68 -1.57
C THR A 73 -3.50 -9.80 -1.05
N GLN A 74 -3.99 -11.02 -1.00
CA GLN A 74 -5.30 -11.41 -0.51
C GLN A 74 -5.90 -10.48 0.55
N ILE A 75 -7.09 -9.97 0.30
CA ILE A 75 -7.82 -9.08 1.21
C ILE A 75 -8.03 -9.83 2.54
N ARG A 76 -7.46 -9.31 3.63
CA ARG A 76 -7.70 -9.87 4.96
C ARG A 76 -9.15 -9.68 5.34
N ASP A 77 -9.74 -10.71 5.94
CA ASP A 77 -11.10 -10.67 6.44
C ASP A 77 -11.34 -9.46 7.34
N LEU A 78 -12.52 -8.86 7.20
CA LEU A 78 -13.03 -7.83 8.09
C LEU A 78 -13.45 -8.46 9.41
N GLU A 79 -13.30 -7.73 10.50
CA GLU A 79 -13.86 -8.18 11.77
C GLU A 79 -15.38 -7.98 11.77
N SER A 80 -16.12 -9.07 11.90
CA SER A 80 -17.60 -9.05 11.82
C SER A 80 -18.26 -8.17 12.89
N ALA A 81 -17.58 -7.93 14.02
CA ALA A 81 -18.09 -7.10 15.11
C ALA A 81 -17.73 -5.61 14.97
N SER A 82 -16.89 -5.24 13.99
CA SER A 82 -16.48 -3.84 13.78
C SER A 82 -17.49 -3.07 12.93
N THR A 83 -17.39 -1.75 12.99
CA THR A 83 -18.12 -0.82 12.13
C THR A 83 -17.29 -0.44 10.89
N ILE A 84 -17.95 0.18 9.89
CA ILE A 84 -17.27 0.73 8.70
C ILE A 84 -16.18 1.72 9.14
N GLU A 85 -16.50 2.61 10.08
CA GLU A 85 -15.57 3.61 10.61
C GLU A 85 -14.37 2.98 11.31
N GLU A 86 -14.58 1.96 12.13
CA GLU A 86 -13.52 1.25 12.82
C GLU A 86 -12.57 0.55 11.84
N GLU A 87 -13.10 -0.09 10.78
CA GLU A 87 -12.29 -0.74 9.76
C GLU A 87 -11.42 0.24 8.97
N LEU A 88 -11.96 1.37 8.58
CA LEU A 88 -11.22 2.41 7.88
C LEU A 88 -10.30 3.19 8.81
N GLY A 89 -10.75 3.43 10.05
CA GLY A 89 -10.01 4.18 11.06
C GLY A 89 -8.84 3.41 11.69
N ARG A 90 -8.72 2.09 11.50
CA ARG A 90 -7.57 1.32 12.03
C ARG A 90 -6.23 1.84 11.51
N LYS A 91 -6.14 2.11 10.22
CA LYS A 91 -4.93 2.73 9.64
C LYS A 91 -4.80 4.20 10.04
N GLY A 92 -5.91 4.93 10.10
CA GLY A 92 -5.92 6.31 10.59
C GLY A 92 -5.38 6.45 12.01
N ARG A 93 -5.74 5.53 12.91
CA ARG A 93 -5.19 5.52 14.28
C ARG A 93 -3.69 5.26 14.31
N GLN A 94 -3.17 4.34 13.49
CA GLN A 94 -1.73 4.11 13.39
C GLN A 94 -0.99 5.36 12.93
N PHE A 95 -1.55 6.13 12.01
CA PHE A 95 -0.97 7.41 11.59
C PHE A 95 -1.02 8.45 12.70
N GLN A 96 -2.15 8.55 13.40
CA GLN A 96 -2.31 9.48 14.51
C GLN A 96 -1.30 9.17 15.63
N GLU A 97 -1.11 7.90 15.96
CA GLU A 97 -0.11 7.47 16.95
C GLU A 97 1.33 7.87 16.52
N LEU A 98 1.66 7.73 15.22
CA LEU A 98 2.95 8.18 14.68
C LEU A 98 3.09 9.71 14.73
N GLU A 99 2.05 10.45 14.36
CA GLU A 99 2.03 11.92 14.41
C GLU A 99 2.14 12.43 15.87
N ASP A 100 1.44 11.80 16.80
CA ASP A 100 1.49 12.12 18.22
C ASP A 100 2.88 11.83 18.81
N GLU A 101 3.54 10.72 18.43
CA GLU A 101 4.90 10.40 18.86
C GLU A 101 5.93 11.40 18.29
N ILE A 102 5.78 11.77 17.02
CA ILE A 102 6.61 12.82 16.38
C ILE A 102 6.44 14.15 17.11
N ALA A 103 5.21 14.59 17.36
CA ALA A 103 4.91 15.84 18.05
C ALA A 103 5.45 15.85 19.49
N ALA A 104 5.42 14.70 20.19
CA ALA A 104 5.98 14.57 21.53
C ALA A 104 7.51 14.74 21.52
N ILE A 105 8.22 14.22 20.52
CA ILE A 105 9.66 14.40 20.37
C ILE A 105 9.96 15.86 20.01
N GLU A 106 9.22 16.46 19.08
CA GLU A 106 9.39 17.86 18.69
C GLU A 106 9.19 18.80 19.88
N ALA A 107 8.24 18.52 20.75
CA ALA A 107 8.02 19.30 21.97
C ALA A 107 9.22 19.21 22.94
N GLN A 108 9.90 18.06 23.02
CA GLN A 108 11.12 17.90 23.82
C GLN A 108 12.29 18.68 23.22
N MET A 109 12.42 18.72 21.89
CA MET A 109 13.49 19.42 21.18
C MET A 109 13.45 20.96 21.35
N VAL A 110 12.31 21.52 21.78
CA VAL A 110 12.17 22.94 22.07
C VAL A 110 12.94 23.34 23.33
N ASP A 111 13.17 22.41 24.28
CA ASP A 111 13.92 22.68 25.50
C ASP A 111 15.43 22.54 25.22
N PRO A 112 16.25 23.59 25.43
CA PRO A 112 17.69 23.52 25.24
C PRO A 112 18.39 22.42 26.05
N SER A 113 17.82 22.02 27.19
CA SER A 113 18.36 20.92 28.01
C SER A 113 18.27 19.55 27.35
N PHE A 114 17.44 19.40 26.34
CA PHE A 114 17.34 18.18 25.53
C PHE A 114 18.72 17.81 24.95
N TYR A 115 19.47 18.77 24.46
CA TYR A 115 20.77 18.57 23.82
C TYR A 115 21.94 18.40 24.80
N GLU A 116 21.67 18.54 26.10
CA GLU A 116 22.67 18.28 27.16
C GLU A 116 22.68 16.80 27.57
N GLY A 117 21.65 16.02 27.19
CA GLY A 117 21.49 14.61 27.46
C GLY A 117 21.87 13.68 26.30
N ASP A 118 21.46 12.44 26.38
CA ASP A 118 21.60 11.42 25.32
C ASP A 118 20.47 11.59 24.28
N TRP A 119 20.61 12.57 23.41
CA TRP A 119 19.60 12.93 22.40
C TRP A 119 19.72 12.14 21.09
N GLU A 120 20.86 11.50 20.82
CA GLU A 120 21.15 10.81 19.56
C GLU A 120 20.14 9.66 19.28
N PRO A 121 19.82 8.78 20.24
CA PRO A 121 18.81 7.72 20.02
C PRO A 121 17.40 8.28 19.76
N VAL A 122 17.07 9.44 20.36
CA VAL A 122 15.78 10.09 20.16
C VAL A 122 15.68 10.67 18.74
N MET A 123 16.77 11.24 18.22
CA MET A 123 16.84 11.74 16.85
C MET A 123 16.81 10.62 15.80
N GLU A 124 17.44 9.48 16.11
CA GLU A 124 17.35 8.30 15.27
C GLU A 124 15.88 7.82 15.18
N ARG A 125 15.21 7.69 16.33
CA ARG A 125 13.79 7.35 16.40
C ARG A 125 12.90 8.36 15.67
N TYR A 126 13.15 9.66 15.83
CA TYR A 126 12.44 10.72 15.12
C TYR A 126 12.56 10.57 13.59
N THR A 127 13.76 10.27 13.12
CA THR A 127 14.02 10.05 11.69
C THR A 127 13.28 8.84 11.15
N GLU A 128 13.27 7.72 11.89
CA GLU A 128 12.52 6.52 11.54
C GLU A 128 11.00 6.78 11.46
N LEU A 129 10.46 7.52 12.45
CA LEU A 129 9.06 7.89 12.49
C LEU A 129 8.66 8.76 11.30
N GLN A 130 9.47 9.77 10.98
CA GLN A 130 9.25 10.64 9.83
C GLN A 130 9.31 9.86 8.50
N GLN A 131 10.28 8.94 8.35
CA GLN A 131 10.36 8.08 7.17
C GLN A 131 9.14 7.16 7.05
N THR A 132 8.70 6.61 8.18
CA THR A 132 7.51 5.74 8.24
C THR A 132 6.26 6.54 7.87
N LEU A 133 6.08 7.74 8.42
CA LEU A 133 4.95 8.61 8.11
C LEU A 133 4.96 9.03 6.64
N ALA A 134 6.12 9.44 6.11
CA ALA A 134 6.27 9.84 4.70
C ALA A 134 6.00 8.68 3.73
N SER A 135 6.49 7.48 4.03
CA SER A 135 6.26 6.29 3.21
C SER A 135 4.81 5.79 3.27
N SER A 136 4.13 6.08 4.38
CA SER A 136 2.73 5.70 4.60
C SER A 136 1.72 6.67 3.99
N GLY A 137 2.17 7.76 3.36
CA GLY A 137 1.29 8.72 2.67
C GLY A 137 0.56 9.68 3.60
N GLY A 138 1.17 10.04 4.74
CA GLY A 138 0.59 10.91 5.78
C GLY A 138 -0.23 12.08 5.23
N GLY A 139 -1.39 12.33 5.80
CA GLY A 139 -2.33 13.37 5.37
C GLY A 139 -3.79 12.94 5.56
N ASN A 140 -4.72 13.76 5.27
CA ASN A 140 -6.16 13.67 5.46
C ASN A 140 -6.80 12.27 5.18
N VAL A 141 -6.50 11.30 6.04
CA VAL A 141 -7.00 9.91 5.95
C VAL A 141 -8.53 9.87 5.88
N ALA A 142 -9.20 10.74 6.62
CA ALA A 142 -10.68 10.82 6.62
C ALA A 142 -11.23 11.28 5.25
N GLY A 143 -10.62 12.28 4.64
CA GLY A 143 -11.03 12.74 3.31
C GLY A 143 -10.76 11.71 2.22
N ILE A 144 -9.63 11.01 2.31
CA ILE A 144 -9.26 9.92 1.39
C ILE A 144 -10.25 8.76 1.55
N ALA A 145 -10.55 8.34 2.79
CA ALA A 145 -11.51 7.28 3.08
C ALA A 145 -12.88 7.60 2.48
N LYS A 146 -13.38 8.82 2.68
CA LYS A 146 -14.65 9.27 2.12
C LYS A 146 -14.67 9.18 0.58
N GLY A 147 -13.65 9.69 -0.08
CA GLY A 147 -13.55 9.63 -1.54
C GLY A 147 -13.45 8.20 -2.10
N ILE A 148 -12.82 7.28 -1.36
CA ILE A 148 -12.76 5.86 -1.72
C ILE A 148 -14.14 5.21 -1.56
N LEU A 149 -14.84 5.46 -0.43
CA LEU A 149 -16.18 4.92 -0.19
C LEU A 149 -17.17 5.38 -1.27
N GLU A 150 -17.16 6.66 -1.66
CA GLU A 150 -17.99 7.20 -2.74
C GLU A 150 -17.74 6.46 -4.07
N ARG A 151 -16.48 6.25 -4.43
CA ARG A 151 -16.11 5.53 -5.66
C ARG A 151 -16.50 4.04 -5.67
N LEU A 152 -16.55 3.42 -4.49
CA LEU A 152 -16.96 2.03 -4.32
C LEU A 152 -18.47 1.86 -4.11
N GLY A 153 -19.22 2.99 -3.99
CA GLY A 153 -20.65 3.01 -3.77
C GLY A 153 -21.05 2.52 -2.37
N LEU A 154 -20.21 2.79 -1.37
CA LEU A 154 -20.43 2.48 0.04
C LEU A 154 -20.83 3.72 0.87
N ASP A 155 -20.78 4.91 0.28
CA ASP A 155 -21.14 6.19 0.89
C ASP A 155 -22.59 6.30 1.33
N LYS A 156 -23.46 5.43 0.82
CA LYS A 156 -24.89 5.30 1.20
C LYS A 156 -25.11 4.68 2.59
N HIS A 157 -24.10 4.02 3.16
CA HIS A 157 -24.18 3.38 4.46
C HIS A 157 -23.67 4.32 5.55
N PRO A 158 -24.35 4.35 6.72
CA PRO A 158 -23.82 5.09 7.87
C PRO A 158 -22.50 4.48 8.36
N MET A 159 -21.58 5.34 8.79
CA MET A 159 -20.23 4.91 9.18
C MET A 159 -20.21 4.01 10.43
N ASP A 160 -21.22 4.14 11.29
CA ASP A 160 -21.44 3.31 12.49
C ASP A 160 -22.11 1.96 12.17
N MET A 161 -22.43 1.69 10.90
CA MET A 161 -22.99 0.40 10.49
C MET A 161 -22.01 -0.73 10.74
N ALA A 162 -22.48 -1.80 11.40
CA ALA A 162 -21.69 -3.00 11.62
C ALA A 162 -21.41 -3.72 10.29
N VAL A 163 -20.19 -4.21 10.14
CA VAL A 163 -19.68 -4.89 8.92
C VAL A 163 -20.54 -6.10 8.54
N ASN A 164 -21.06 -6.83 9.52
CA ASN A 164 -21.92 -8.00 9.27
C ASN A 164 -23.28 -7.66 8.65
N ASN A 165 -23.70 -6.38 8.64
CA ASN A 165 -24.91 -5.93 7.98
C ASN A 165 -24.70 -5.62 6.48
N LEU A 166 -23.45 -5.65 6.01
CA LEU A 166 -23.11 -5.49 4.61
C LEU A 166 -23.25 -6.83 3.88
N SER A 167 -23.67 -6.78 2.61
CA SER A 167 -23.59 -7.94 1.72
C SER A 167 -22.13 -8.38 1.50
N GLY A 168 -21.89 -9.63 1.15
CA GLY A 168 -20.53 -10.14 0.89
C GLY A 168 -19.76 -9.31 -0.14
N GLY A 169 -20.41 -8.81 -1.18
CA GLY A 169 -19.80 -7.92 -2.17
C GLY A 169 -19.46 -6.54 -1.59
N GLU A 170 -20.27 -6.02 -0.67
CA GLU A 170 -19.98 -4.76 0.03
C GLU A 170 -18.87 -4.93 1.06
N GLN A 171 -18.80 -6.07 1.74
CA GLN A 171 -17.68 -6.41 2.63
C GLN A 171 -16.36 -6.49 1.85
N ALA A 172 -16.35 -7.13 0.68
CA ALA A 172 -15.17 -7.16 -0.19
C ALA A 172 -14.73 -5.74 -0.61
N LYS A 173 -15.68 -4.87 -0.97
CA LYS A 173 -15.40 -3.46 -1.28
C LYS A 173 -14.86 -2.68 -0.07
N LEU A 174 -15.40 -2.90 1.13
CA LEU A 174 -14.91 -2.28 2.35
C LEU A 174 -13.50 -2.73 2.69
N ALA A 175 -13.21 -4.02 2.55
CA ALA A 175 -11.88 -4.58 2.75
C ALA A 175 -10.85 -3.97 1.77
N LEU A 176 -11.25 -3.77 0.51
CA LEU A 176 -10.46 -3.05 -0.48
C LEU A 176 -10.28 -1.58 -0.08
N ALA A 177 -11.35 -0.89 0.34
CA ALA A 177 -11.30 0.50 0.81
C ALA A 177 -10.29 0.66 1.95
N ARG A 178 -10.34 -0.22 2.96
CA ARG A 178 -9.41 -0.23 4.09
C ARG A 178 -7.95 -0.31 3.67
N GLN A 179 -7.65 -1.11 2.64
CA GLN A 179 -6.29 -1.21 2.11
C GLN A 179 -5.89 0.07 1.37
N LEU A 180 -6.79 0.60 0.52
CA LEU A 180 -6.53 1.79 -0.29
C LEU A 180 -6.33 3.06 0.55
N VAL A 181 -7.02 3.20 1.68
CA VAL A 181 -6.86 4.35 2.60
C VAL A 181 -5.40 4.53 3.05
N GLY A 182 -4.65 3.44 3.21
CA GLY A 182 -3.24 3.51 3.58
C GLY A 182 -2.26 3.68 2.43
N LEU A 183 -2.74 3.92 1.20
CA LEU A 183 -1.92 3.98 0.01
C LEU A 183 -1.83 5.39 -0.60
N SER A 184 -2.15 6.42 0.17
CA SER A 184 -2.00 7.79 -0.33
C SER A 184 -0.55 8.09 -0.68
N GLY A 185 -0.34 8.60 -1.91
CA GLY A 185 0.98 8.87 -2.44
C GLY A 185 1.73 7.67 -3.02
N ILE A 186 1.09 6.51 -3.18
CA ILE A 186 1.63 5.38 -3.91
C ILE A 186 1.47 5.63 -5.42
N ASP A 187 2.54 5.40 -6.17
CA ASP A 187 2.59 5.62 -7.62
C ASP A 187 2.12 4.37 -8.38
N VAL A 188 2.44 3.16 -7.90
CA VAL A 188 2.01 1.90 -8.52
C VAL A 188 1.48 0.93 -7.47
N ILE A 189 0.35 0.31 -7.77
CA ILE A 189 -0.28 -0.71 -6.94
C ILE A 189 -0.33 -2.03 -7.71
N PHE A 190 0.26 -3.07 -7.14
CA PHE A 190 0.11 -4.45 -7.59
C PHE A 190 -1.06 -5.09 -6.84
N LEU A 191 -2.02 -5.64 -7.60
CA LEU A 191 -3.20 -6.33 -7.05
C LEU A 191 -3.16 -7.80 -7.45
N ASP A 192 -2.98 -8.69 -6.49
CA ASP A 192 -2.99 -10.13 -6.72
C ASP A 192 -4.28 -10.74 -6.18
N GLU A 193 -5.19 -11.13 -7.09
CA GLU A 193 -6.50 -11.72 -6.80
C GLU A 193 -7.31 -11.00 -5.68
N PRO A 194 -7.55 -9.68 -5.80
CA PRO A 194 -8.10 -8.87 -4.71
C PRO A 194 -9.56 -9.20 -4.35
N THR A 195 -10.21 -10.12 -5.05
CA THR A 195 -11.65 -10.43 -4.91
C THR A 195 -11.96 -11.90 -4.64
N ASN A 196 -10.97 -12.73 -4.36
CA ASN A 196 -11.17 -14.14 -3.99
C ASN A 196 -11.12 -14.36 -2.49
#